data_e73020d051d12aeca6a6ab90d06078b9
#
_entry.id   e73020d051d12aeca6a6ab90d06078b9
#
_cell.length_a   1.000
_cell.length_b   1.000
_cell.length_c   1.000
_cell.angle_alpha   90.00
_cell.angle_beta   90.00
_cell.angle_gamma   90.00
#
_symmetry.space_group_name_H-M   'P 1'
#
loop_
_entity.id
_entity.type
_entity.pdbx_description
1 polymer ?
#
loop_
_entity_poly.entity_id
_entity_poly.type
_entity_poly.pdbx_seq_one_letter_code
_entity_poly.pdbx_strand_id
1 'polypeptide(L)'
;KNEEAAVSKSPVSANAPVSETLVQVADATADVPAETVKPAAKKVVKKTDKPVEKPLLPPVVVESDNGELPAEIAPEVTEEPAVVETPAASTPADEPKRVVFRHPDTKSVLDQLFPFSSTPAKPEPKAREEQPAAAQQQNNPRQNNNRQNNQNNHNNQRNNNNNNAVQEKQYEFDGILTGVGVLEMMPDGYGFLRSSDYNYLTSPDDIYVSQSQIKLFGLKTGDVVEGAIRPPKEGEKYFPLVKVDKINGRTPEEVRDRVPFDHLTPLFPDEKFMLTARKSSKVYDNIAVRVVDLFSPIGKGQRGLIVAQPKTGKTMLLKDIANAIAANHPEVYMIILLIDERPEEVTDMARSVDAEVIASTFDEPAERHVKIAEIVLNKAKRMVECGHDVVILLDSITRLARAYNTVQPASGKVLSGGVDANALQKPKRFFGAARNIENGGSLTILATALTETGSKMDDVIFEEFKGTGNMELQLDRKLANKRVYPAVDITASSTRRDDLLQDENTVNRMWILRKYLADMNSMEAMEFVKKRMEQTFDNMEFLASMNG
;
A
#
# COMPACT_ATOMS: atom_id res chain seq x y z
N LYS A 1 -73.83 5.01 10.29
CA LYS A 1 -74.68 3.97 9.64
C LYS A 1 -73.71 3.00 9.02
N ASN A 2 -73.40 2.04 9.78
CA ASN A 2 -73.94 0.67 9.81
C ASN A 2 -73.47 -0.10 8.58
N GLU A 3 -72.96 -1.24 8.63
CA GLU A 3 -72.95 -2.43 9.50
C GLU A 3 -72.07 -3.45 8.80
N GLU A 4 -71.21 -4.05 9.54
CA GLU A 4 -71.25 -5.44 10.05
C GLU A 4 -70.89 -6.50 8.96
N ALA A 5 -69.81 -7.16 9.24
CA ALA A 5 -69.63 -8.45 9.96
C ALA A 5 -69.86 -9.65 9.02
N ALA A 6 -69.11 -10.68 8.97
CA ALA A 6 -68.71 -11.73 9.90
C ALA A 6 -67.80 -12.71 9.13
N VAL A 7 -66.69 -13.16 9.71
CA VAL A 7 -66.43 -14.38 10.49
C VAL A 7 -66.82 -15.72 9.80
N SER A 8 -65.84 -16.57 9.52
CA SER A 8 -65.74 -17.96 10.00
C SER A 8 -64.55 -18.66 9.35
N LYS A 9 -63.57 -19.01 10.14
CA LYS A 9 -63.28 -20.32 10.79
C LYS A 9 -62.72 -21.39 9.87
N SER A 10 -61.47 -21.76 10.25
CA SER A 10 -60.80 -23.05 9.96
C SER A 10 -61.60 -24.27 10.50
N PRO A 11 -61.27 -25.51 10.12
CA PRO A 11 -60.37 -26.34 10.90
C PRO A 11 -59.47 -27.29 10.08
N VAL A 12 -58.22 -27.45 10.49
CA VAL A 12 -57.57 -28.54 11.23
C VAL A 12 -57.98 -29.97 10.87
N SER A 13 -57.01 -30.75 10.42
CA SER A 13 -56.68 -32.14 10.82
C SER A 13 -55.84 -32.79 9.76
N ALA A 14 -54.67 -33.16 9.97
CA ALA A 14 -53.99 -34.23 10.73
C ALA A 14 -53.67 -35.47 9.88
N ASN A 15 -52.40 -35.88 10.05
CA ASN A 15 -51.83 -37.21 9.95
C ASN A 15 -51.17 -37.72 8.67
N ALA A 16 -49.86 -37.92 8.83
CA ALA A 16 -49.01 -38.88 8.15
C ALA A 16 -49.52 -40.35 8.28
N PRO A 17 -48.99 -41.40 7.59
CA PRO A 17 -47.58 -41.78 7.73
C PRO A 17 -46.91 -42.41 6.49
N VAL A 18 -45.57 -42.32 6.50
CA VAL A 18 -44.54 -43.35 6.21
C VAL A 18 -44.90 -44.53 5.32
N SER A 19 -44.12 -44.71 4.24
CA SER A 19 -43.61 -46.02 3.88
C SER A 19 -42.26 -45.91 3.15
N GLU A 20 -41.25 -46.43 3.80
CA GLU A 20 -40.00 -46.91 3.23
C GLU A 20 -40.26 -47.94 2.14
N THR A 21 -39.51 -47.93 1.07
CA THR A 21 -39.24 -49.12 0.29
C THR A 21 -37.78 -49.11 -0.15
N LEU A 22 -37.00 -49.90 0.59
CA LEU A 22 -35.76 -50.51 0.18
C LEU A 22 -36.01 -51.44 -1.02
N VAL A 23 -35.22 -51.33 -2.06
CA VAL A 23 -34.98 -52.44 -2.97
C VAL A 23 -33.48 -52.59 -3.18
N GLN A 24 -33.05 -53.76 -2.78
CA GLN A 24 -31.70 -54.32 -2.87
C GLN A 24 -31.35 -54.69 -4.32
N VAL A 25 -30.08 -54.44 -4.63
CA VAL A 25 -29.08 -55.32 -5.28
C VAL A 25 -29.59 -56.54 -6.06
N ALA A 26 -29.21 -56.63 -7.32
CA ALA A 26 -28.96 -57.90 -8.00
C ALA A 26 -27.74 -57.75 -8.90
N ASP A 27 -26.71 -58.50 -8.51
CA ASP A 27 -25.57 -58.93 -9.30
C ASP A 27 -26.02 -59.69 -10.56
N ALA A 28 -25.34 -59.44 -11.68
CA ALA A 28 -25.24 -60.40 -12.77
C ALA A 28 -23.88 -60.21 -13.48
N THR A 29 -23.02 -61.14 -13.16
CA THR A 29 -21.79 -61.51 -13.85
C THR A 29 -22.08 -62.14 -15.23
N ALA A 30 -21.26 -61.80 -16.22
CA ALA A 30 -20.76 -62.62 -17.35
C ALA A 30 -20.14 -61.66 -18.37
N ASP A 31 -19.02 -61.79 -18.83
CA ASP A 31 -18.05 -62.77 -19.26
C ASP A 31 -17.15 -62.07 -20.31
N VAL A 32 -15.87 -62.24 -20.19
CA VAL A 32 -14.76 -61.76 -21.00
C VAL A 32 -14.72 -62.51 -22.34
N PRO A 33 -14.10 -62.01 -23.46
CA PRO A 33 -12.71 -62.36 -23.59
C PRO A 33 -11.75 -61.23 -24.00
N ALA A 34 -10.59 -61.39 -23.44
CA ALA A 34 -9.36 -60.70 -23.73
C ALA A 34 -8.79 -61.02 -25.12
N GLU A 35 -8.27 -60.02 -25.79
CA GLU A 35 -7.26 -60.23 -26.83
C GLU A 35 -6.01 -59.42 -26.53
N THR A 36 -4.99 -60.20 -26.20
CA THR A 36 -3.61 -59.83 -25.98
C THR A 36 -2.91 -59.53 -27.31
N VAL A 37 -2.23 -58.38 -27.40
CA VAL A 37 -1.06 -58.30 -28.28
C VAL A 37 0.06 -57.57 -27.52
N LYS A 38 1.14 -58.31 -27.31
CA LYS A 38 2.42 -57.95 -26.71
C LYS A 38 3.36 -57.28 -27.75
N PRO A 39 4.44 -56.68 -27.30
CA PRO A 39 5.16 -55.58 -27.93
C PRO A 39 6.28 -56.10 -28.89
N ALA A 40 6.57 -55.33 -29.92
CA ALA A 40 7.70 -55.59 -30.80
C ALA A 40 8.86 -54.64 -30.52
N ALA A 41 10.00 -55.32 -30.44
CA ALA A 41 11.29 -54.84 -30.01
C ALA A 41 12.03 -53.92 -30.99
N LYS A 42 12.89 -53.13 -30.40
CA LYS A 42 14.18 -52.56 -30.86
C LYS A 42 14.69 -52.99 -32.23
N LYS A 43 15.04 -52.04 -33.08
CA LYS A 43 16.18 -52.14 -33.98
C LYS A 43 17.04 -50.87 -33.88
N VAL A 44 18.22 -51.10 -33.37
CA VAL A 44 19.43 -50.28 -33.43
C VAL A 44 19.97 -50.35 -34.87
N VAL A 45 20.22 -49.19 -35.51
CA VAL A 45 21.14 -49.11 -36.64
C VAL A 45 22.09 -47.92 -36.41
N LYS A 46 23.36 -48.28 -36.52
CA LYS A 46 24.56 -47.46 -36.31
C LYS A 46 24.76 -46.42 -37.42
N LYS A 47 25.34 -45.29 -36.99
CA LYS A 47 26.31 -44.38 -37.60
C LYS A 47 26.60 -44.49 -39.10
N THR A 48 26.50 -43.33 -39.78
CA THR A 48 27.60 -42.86 -40.64
C THR A 48 27.59 -41.33 -40.64
N ASP A 49 28.75 -40.79 -40.36
CA ASP A 49 29.13 -39.39 -40.47
C ASP A 49 29.20 -38.95 -41.94
N LYS A 50 28.69 -37.76 -42.22
CA LYS A 50 29.37 -36.78 -43.11
C LYS A 50 28.64 -35.44 -43.07
N PRO A 51 29.39 -34.31 -43.19
CA PRO A 51 28.91 -32.96 -42.89
C PRO A 51 28.24 -32.31 -44.08
N VAL A 52 27.21 -31.50 -43.85
CA VAL A 52 26.63 -30.64 -44.87
C VAL A 52 26.83 -29.19 -44.45
N GLU A 53 27.39 -28.49 -45.42
CA GLU A 53 27.84 -27.11 -45.45
C GLU A 53 26.74 -26.10 -45.08
N LYS A 54 27.19 -25.02 -44.44
CA LYS A 54 26.48 -23.75 -44.27
C LYS A 54 26.45 -22.99 -45.61
N PRO A 55 25.34 -22.35 -45.96
CA PRO A 55 25.39 -21.33 -47.00
C PRO A 55 25.92 -20.01 -46.43
N LEU A 56 26.94 -19.52 -47.06
CA LEU A 56 27.58 -18.21 -46.89
C LEU A 56 26.67 -17.11 -47.47
N LEU A 57 26.48 -16.05 -46.71
CA LEU A 57 25.98 -14.78 -47.21
C LEU A 57 27.07 -14.04 -48.01
N PRO A 58 26.73 -13.33 -49.09
CA PRO A 58 27.70 -12.60 -49.87
C PRO A 58 28.18 -11.32 -49.17
N PRO A 59 29.41 -10.87 -49.44
CA PRO A 59 30.00 -9.68 -48.82
C PRO A 59 29.47 -8.39 -49.43
N VAL A 60 29.19 -7.42 -48.55
CA VAL A 60 28.92 -6.04 -48.93
C VAL A 60 30.22 -5.37 -49.31
N VAL A 61 30.28 -4.90 -50.56
CA VAL A 61 31.36 -4.10 -51.12
C VAL A 61 31.28 -2.69 -50.52
N VAL A 62 32.37 -2.27 -49.90
CA VAL A 62 32.59 -0.89 -49.50
C VAL A 62 33.28 -0.18 -50.66
N GLU A 63 32.61 0.68 -51.36
CA GLU A 63 33.22 1.68 -52.22
C GLU A 63 33.48 2.95 -51.42
N SER A 64 34.73 3.27 -51.31
CA SER A 64 35.26 4.55 -50.86
C SER A 64 35.23 5.52 -52.02
N ASP A 65 34.56 6.64 -51.86
CA ASP A 65 34.84 7.78 -52.74
C ASP A 65 35.13 9.04 -51.89
N ASN A 66 36.32 9.59 -52.23
CA ASN A 66 36.89 10.80 -51.69
C ASN A 66 36.25 12.01 -52.35
N GLY A 67 35.87 13.01 -51.59
CA GLY A 67 35.42 14.29 -52.11
C GLY A 67 35.45 15.39 -51.04
N GLU A 68 36.57 16.05 -51.02
CA GLU A 68 36.89 17.40 -50.58
C GLU A 68 35.89 18.26 -49.83
N LEU A 69 36.41 18.78 -48.70
CA LEU A 69 35.94 19.96 -47.94
C LEU A 69 35.99 21.25 -48.78
N PRO A 70 35.20 22.27 -48.45
CA PRO A 70 35.83 23.53 -48.08
C PRO A 70 35.43 24.05 -46.70
N ALA A 71 36.42 24.70 -46.13
CA ALA A 71 36.50 25.31 -44.83
C ALA A 71 35.76 26.66 -44.72
N GLU A 72 35.68 27.10 -43.45
CA GLU A 72 35.52 28.46 -42.92
C GLU A 72 34.13 29.10 -42.98
N ILE A 73 33.60 29.44 -41.83
CA ILE A 73 33.83 30.74 -41.16
C ILE A 73 33.31 30.69 -39.71
N ALA A 74 34.18 30.97 -38.74
CA ALA A 74 33.81 31.54 -37.45
C ALA A 74 33.82 33.07 -37.56
N PRO A 75 33.05 33.79 -36.77
CA PRO A 75 33.60 34.88 -35.99
C PRO A 75 33.10 34.82 -34.52
N GLU A 76 34.00 34.80 -33.59
CA GLU A 76 34.70 35.95 -32.97
C GLU A 76 33.89 36.58 -31.82
N VAL A 77 34.50 36.43 -30.69
CA VAL A 77 34.33 37.02 -29.38
C VAL A 77 34.34 38.56 -29.46
N THR A 78 33.45 39.22 -28.73
CA THR A 78 33.73 40.55 -28.23
C THR A 78 33.21 40.71 -26.80
N GLU A 79 34.13 41.25 -26.03
CA GLU A 79 34.20 41.52 -24.61
C GLU A 79 33.19 42.57 -24.11
N GLU A 80 33.04 42.52 -22.78
CA GLU A 80 32.47 43.50 -21.87
C GLU A 80 32.98 44.93 -22.09
N PRO A 81 32.36 45.99 -21.49
CA PRO A 81 32.64 46.30 -20.09
C PRO A 81 31.50 46.88 -19.23
N ALA A 82 31.57 46.50 -17.99
CA ALA A 82 31.48 47.16 -16.69
C ALA A 82 30.77 48.54 -16.54
N VAL A 83 30.06 48.68 -15.43
CA VAL A 83 30.31 49.51 -14.24
C VAL A 83 29.01 50.04 -13.59
N VAL A 84 28.85 49.70 -12.30
CA VAL A 84 28.41 50.48 -11.13
C VAL A 84 26.91 50.85 -10.99
N GLU A 85 26.24 50.34 -9.97
CA GLU A 85 26.01 50.99 -8.67
C GLU A 85 25.17 50.10 -7.75
N THR A 86 25.69 49.89 -6.52
CA THR A 86 24.91 49.51 -5.34
C THR A 86 24.19 50.72 -4.77
N PRO A 87 23.01 50.51 -4.12
CA PRO A 87 23.06 50.51 -2.68
C PRO A 87 22.05 49.59 -1.96
N ALA A 88 22.52 49.15 -0.80
CA ALA A 88 21.86 48.99 0.49
C ALA A 88 20.77 47.91 0.70
N ALA A 89 21.18 46.96 1.52
CA ALA A 89 20.47 46.37 2.63
C ALA A 89 19.01 45.88 2.44
N SER A 90 18.87 44.61 2.27
CA SER A 90 17.68 43.90 2.74
C SER A 90 18.09 42.61 3.47
N THR A 91 17.56 42.49 4.65
CA THR A 91 17.55 41.42 5.65
C THR A 91 17.70 39.99 5.12
N PRO A 92 18.34 39.10 5.88
CA PRO A 92 18.56 37.71 5.47
C PRO A 92 17.23 36.98 5.37
N ALA A 93 17.02 36.37 4.21
CA ALA A 93 15.93 35.45 3.96
C ALA A 93 16.01 34.27 4.92
N ASP A 94 14.93 34.05 5.64
CA ASP A 94 14.64 32.90 6.46
C ASP A 94 14.92 31.61 5.66
N GLU A 95 15.81 30.77 6.16
CA GLU A 95 15.96 29.41 5.69
C GLU A 95 14.60 28.69 5.85
N PRO A 96 14.15 27.93 4.86
CA PRO A 96 12.87 27.24 4.98
C PRO A 96 12.95 26.25 6.14
N LYS A 97 12.22 26.55 7.21
CA LYS A 97 11.98 25.63 8.31
C LYS A 97 11.42 24.34 7.71
N ARG A 98 12.14 23.27 7.90
CA ARG A 98 11.78 21.91 7.52
C ARG A 98 10.47 21.56 8.23
N VAL A 99 9.34 21.79 7.57
CA VAL A 99 8.03 21.38 8.05
C VAL A 99 7.91 19.90 7.73
N VAL A 100 8.13 19.07 8.74
CA VAL A 100 7.80 17.66 8.68
C VAL A 100 6.28 17.60 8.79
N PHE A 101 5.60 17.36 7.68
CA PHE A 101 4.17 17.08 7.68
C PHE A 101 3.98 15.71 8.34
N ARG A 102 3.54 15.71 9.58
CA ARG A 102 3.04 14.52 10.28
C ARG A 102 1.53 14.53 10.16
N HIS A 103 0.95 13.36 9.90
CA HIS A 103 -0.49 13.19 10.06
C HIS A 103 -0.87 13.69 11.45
N PRO A 104 -1.97 14.47 11.62
CA PRO A 104 -2.27 15.15 12.88
C PRO A 104 -2.40 14.23 14.11
N ASP A 105 -2.49 12.91 13.89
CA ASP A 105 -2.71 11.93 14.97
C ASP A 105 -1.47 11.08 15.33
N THR A 106 -0.31 11.27 14.68
CA THR A 106 0.90 10.49 14.98
C THR A 106 2.02 11.37 15.52
N LYS A 107 1.96 11.70 16.80
CA LYS A 107 3.13 12.24 17.50
C LYS A 107 4.03 11.07 17.92
N SER A 108 5.30 11.13 17.51
CA SER A 108 6.31 10.19 18.00
C SER A 108 6.38 10.24 19.52
N VAL A 109 6.60 9.09 20.15
CA VAL A 109 6.79 8.98 21.61
C VAL A 109 7.92 9.87 22.10
N LEU A 110 8.98 10.02 21.31
CA LEU A 110 10.10 10.91 21.61
C LEU A 110 9.69 12.39 21.65
N ASP A 111 8.82 12.84 20.77
CA ASP A 111 8.33 14.23 20.78
C ASP A 111 7.41 14.52 21.97
N GLN A 112 6.78 13.49 22.52
CA GLN A 112 5.96 13.62 23.73
C GLN A 112 6.82 13.70 25.00
N LEU A 113 7.97 13.02 25.02
CA LEU A 113 8.90 13.02 26.15
C LEU A 113 9.81 14.25 26.21
N PHE A 114 10.14 14.83 25.05
CA PHE A 114 11.08 15.95 24.96
C PHE A 114 10.48 17.10 24.14
N PRO A 115 9.52 17.86 24.68
CA PRO A 115 8.89 18.98 23.99
C PRO A 115 9.83 20.17 23.74
N PHE A 116 11.09 20.13 24.22
CA PHE A 116 12.07 21.20 24.12
C PHE A 116 13.38 20.73 23.47
N SER A 117 13.36 20.26 22.23
CA SER A 117 14.59 20.23 21.46
C SER A 117 14.80 21.58 20.76
N SER A 118 15.16 22.60 21.53
CA SER A 118 15.83 23.78 21.00
C SER A 118 17.24 23.39 20.56
N THR A 119 17.57 23.70 19.34
CA THR A 119 18.86 23.58 18.66
C THR A 119 20.03 23.88 19.58
N PRO A 120 21.06 23.00 19.69
CA PRO A 120 22.27 23.37 20.40
C PRO A 120 23.07 24.38 19.60
N ALA A 121 23.38 25.50 20.24
CA ALA A 121 24.30 26.51 19.74
C ALA A 121 25.71 25.91 19.56
N LYS A 122 26.29 26.20 18.43
CA LYS A 122 27.65 25.89 17.99
C LYS A 122 28.67 26.48 18.97
N PRO A 123 29.59 25.74 19.57
CA PRO A 123 30.66 26.32 20.39
C PRO A 123 31.77 26.88 19.49
N GLU A 124 32.12 28.14 19.74
CA GLU A 124 33.33 28.79 19.21
C GLU A 124 34.63 28.20 19.79
N PRO A 125 35.72 28.20 19.03
CA PRO A 125 36.98 27.62 19.47
C PRO A 125 37.75 28.58 20.41
N LYS A 126 38.08 28.17 21.63
CA LYS A 126 39.08 28.82 22.47
C LYS A 126 40.38 28.04 22.48
N ALA A 127 41.43 28.85 22.45
CA ALA A 127 42.83 28.52 22.28
C ALA A 127 43.41 27.58 23.34
N ARG A 128 44.43 26.91 22.89
CA ARG A 128 45.38 25.99 23.46
C ARG A 128 46.31 26.73 24.47
N GLU A 129 46.41 26.24 25.67
CA GLU A 129 47.59 26.48 26.53
C GLU A 129 48.08 25.17 27.16
N GLU A 130 49.40 25.12 27.28
CA GLU A 130 50.26 23.96 27.43
C GLU A 130 50.40 23.42 28.86
N GLN A 131 50.89 22.19 28.94
CA GLN A 131 51.23 21.34 30.05
C GLN A 131 52.26 21.95 31.05
N PRO A 132 52.55 21.33 32.25
CA PRO A 132 53.40 20.16 32.24
C PRO A 132 53.13 19.04 33.31
N ALA A 133 53.82 17.96 33.04
CA ALA A 133 53.85 16.68 33.69
C ALA A 133 54.60 16.63 35.06
N ALA A 134 54.29 15.60 35.84
CA ALA A 134 55.23 14.69 36.61
C ALA A 134 54.40 13.84 37.59
N ALA A 135 54.46 12.59 37.51
CA ALA A 135 55.37 11.53 37.92
C ALA A 135 54.90 10.74 39.16
N GLN A 136 54.68 9.45 38.97
CA GLN A 136 55.12 8.26 39.69
C GLN A 136 54.75 8.16 41.17
N GLN A 137 54.22 7.07 41.71
CA GLN A 137 54.75 5.69 41.91
C GLN A 137 53.75 4.86 42.73
N GLN A 138 53.42 3.67 42.27
CA GLN A 138 53.71 2.36 42.89
C GLN A 138 53.49 2.21 44.41
N ASN A 139 52.55 1.31 44.81
CA ASN A 139 52.96 0.00 45.40
C ASN A 139 51.76 -0.74 46.04
N ASN A 140 51.53 -1.93 45.58
CA ASN A 140 50.95 -3.04 46.34
C ASN A 140 52.01 -3.59 47.33
N PRO A 141 51.74 -4.29 48.38
CA PRO A 141 51.12 -5.59 48.39
C PRO A 141 50.43 -6.11 49.68
N ARG A 142 49.61 -7.08 49.53
CA ARG A 142 49.49 -8.40 50.20
C ARG A 142 49.33 -8.57 51.75
N GLN A 143 48.38 -9.48 51.98
CA GLN A 143 48.34 -10.56 52.99
C GLN A 143 47.61 -10.25 54.30
N ASN A 144 46.71 -10.98 54.67
CA ASN A 144 46.46 -12.41 54.94
C ASN A 144 45.95 -12.60 56.39
N ASN A 145 45.01 -13.47 56.52
CA ASN A 145 44.73 -14.39 57.60
C ASN A 145 44.01 -13.98 58.89
N ASN A 146 42.93 -14.51 59.09
CA ASN A 146 42.61 -15.70 59.92
C ASN A 146 41.82 -15.47 61.22
N ARG A 147 40.78 -16.21 61.28
CA ARG A 147 40.28 -17.03 62.39
C ARG A 147 39.61 -16.41 63.63
N GLN A 148 38.39 -16.89 63.69
CA GLN A 148 37.78 -17.58 64.82
C GLN A 148 37.12 -16.78 65.95
N ASN A 149 35.79 -17.01 65.94
CA ASN A 149 35.07 -17.62 67.09
C ASN A 149 34.77 -16.79 68.32
N ASN A 150 33.63 -16.61 68.64
CA ASN A 150 32.88 -17.06 69.81
C ASN A 150 31.81 -16.07 70.30
N GLN A 151 30.66 -16.55 70.29
CA GLN A 151 29.61 -16.54 71.32
C GLN A 151 29.47 -15.37 72.29
N ASN A 152 28.24 -14.97 72.35
CA ASN A 152 27.44 -14.67 73.55
C ASN A 152 27.15 -13.21 73.91
N ASN A 153 25.91 -12.97 73.71
CA ASN A 153 24.92 -12.56 74.74
C ASN A 153 24.82 -11.11 75.17
N HIS A 154 23.61 -10.66 75.02
CA HIS A 154 22.88 -9.70 75.89
C HIS A 154 23.11 -8.22 75.73
N ASN A 155 22.01 -7.66 75.39
CA ASN A 155 21.37 -6.47 75.99
C ASN A 155 21.30 -5.17 75.16
N ASN A 156 20.09 -4.96 74.67
CA ASN A 156 19.35 -3.73 74.85
C ASN A 156 20.11 -2.41 74.88
N GLN A 157 20.09 -1.69 73.76
CA GLN A 157 19.84 -0.24 73.90
C GLN A 157 19.38 0.32 72.49
N ARG A 158 18.23 0.93 72.56
CA ARG A 158 17.67 1.78 71.52
C ARG A 158 18.73 2.75 70.99
N ASN A 159 19.02 2.67 69.68
CA ASN A 159 19.52 3.83 68.96
C ASN A 159 18.72 3.97 67.68
N ASN A 160 17.83 4.92 67.75
CA ASN A 160 17.03 5.45 66.69
C ASN A 160 17.94 6.20 65.74
N ASN A 161 18.55 5.51 64.77
CA ASN A 161 19.18 6.16 63.64
C ASN A 161 18.14 6.21 62.51
N ASN A 162 17.49 7.34 62.43
CA ASN A 162 16.80 7.83 61.25
C ASN A 162 17.81 7.83 60.07
N ASN A 163 17.95 6.70 59.42
CA ASN A 163 18.36 6.70 58.02
C ASN A 163 17.14 7.12 57.20
N ASN A 164 16.95 8.44 57.10
CA ASN A 164 16.23 9.02 55.96
C ASN A 164 17.04 8.67 54.70
N ALA A 165 16.89 7.45 54.21
CA ALA A 165 17.05 7.18 52.81
C ALA A 165 15.96 8.07 52.15
N VAL A 166 16.41 9.12 51.51
CA VAL A 166 15.59 9.88 50.55
C VAL A 166 15.12 8.84 49.56
N GLN A 167 13.92 8.29 49.76
CA GLN A 167 13.21 7.62 48.68
C GLN A 167 13.05 8.69 47.61
N GLU A 168 13.92 8.63 46.59
CA GLU A 168 13.66 9.31 45.35
C GLU A 168 12.23 8.93 44.96
N LYS A 169 11.34 9.91 45.03
CA LYS A 169 9.97 9.73 44.52
C LYS A 169 10.13 9.32 43.08
N GLN A 170 9.99 8.03 42.79
CA GLN A 170 9.82 7.56 41.44
C GLN A 170 8.57 8.26 40.94
N TYR A 171 8.75 9.20 40.01
CA TYR A 171 7.66 9.81 39.32
C TYR A 171 6.98 8.69 38.52
N GLU A 172 5.75 8.36 38.87
CA GLU A 172 4.92 7.46 38.10
C GLU A 172 4.42 8.23 36.87
N PHE A 173 5.02 7.94 35.71
CA PHE A 173 4.61 8.48 34.41
C PHE A 173 3.57 7.60 33.72
N ASP A 174 2.92 6.71 34.45
CA ASP A 174 1.93 5.79 33.92
C ASP A 174 0.71 6.57 33.39
N GLY A 175 0.40 6.40 32.11
CA GLY A 175 -0.77 6.99 31.48
C GLY A 175 -0.66 8.45 31.04
N ILE A 176 0.51 9.09 31.17
CA ILE A 176 0.70 10.48 30.71
C ILE A 176 0.93 10.54 29.19
N LEU A 177 1.54 9.51 28.63
CA LEU A 177 1.87 9.42 27.21
C LEU A 177 0.87 8.53 26.49
N THR A 178 0.45 8.95 25.31
CA THR A 178 -0.37 8.14 24.41
C THR A 178 0.46 7.71 23.20
N GLY A 179 0.31 6.45 22.80
CA GLY A 179 0.95 5.90 21.62
C GLY A 179 -0.07 5.28 20.68
N VAL A 180 0.19 5.39 19.39
CA VAL A 180 -0.62 4.78 18.33
C VAL A 180 0.30 3.96 17.44
N GLY A 181 -0.15 2.77 17.06
CA GLY A 181 0.62 1.94 16.14
C GLY A 181 -0.16 0.75 15.63
N VAL A 182 0.39 0.08 14.62
CA VAL A 182 -0.17 -1.13 14.04
C VAL A 182 0.46 -2.34 14.70
N LEU A 183 -0.36 -3.26 15.20
CA LEU A 183 0.09 -4.46 15.90
C LEU A 183 0.73 -5.46 14.94
N GLU A 184 2.00 -5.78 15.16
CA GLU A 184 2.69 -6.95 14.61
C GLU A 184 2.88 -7.98 15.72
N MET A 185 2.25 -9.15 15.57
CA MET A 185 2.39 -10.25 16.55
C MET A 185 3.64 -11.06 16.26
N MET A 186 4.38 -11.39 17.32
CA MET A 186 5.52 -12.29 17.26
C MET A 186 5.09 -13.76 17.47
N PRO A 187 5.89 -14.75 17.00
CA PRO A 187 5.58 -16.16 17.17
C PRO A 187 5.37 -16.57 18.63
N ASP A 188 6.04 -15.89 19.55
CA ASP A 188 5.97 -16.13 21.01
C ASP A 188 4.69 -15.60 21.66
N GLY A 189 3.81 -14.96 20.87
CA GLY A 189 2.48 -14.51 21.28
C GLY A 189 2.42 -13.12 21.93
N TYR A 190 3.53 -12.41 22.09
CA TYR A 190 3.56 -10.98 22.36
C TYR A 190 3.58 -10.18 21.05
N GLY A 191 3.52 -8.87 21.10
CA GLY A 191 3.54 -8.05 19.90
C GLY A 191 4.18 -6.69 20.09
N PHE A 192 4.33 -5.98 18.96
CA PHE A 192 4.78 -4.59 18.92
C PHE A 192 3.80 -3.75 18.13
N LEU A 193 3.51 -2.55 18.61
CA LEU A 193 2.84 -1.53 17.81
C LEU A 193 3.92 -0.82 16.99
N ARG A 194 3.79 -0.92 15.69
CA ARG A 194 4.69 -0.32 14.71
C ARG A 194 4.19 1.06 14.29
N SER A 195 5.09 2.03 14.22
CA SER A 195 4.77 3.40 13.78
C SER A 195 4.71 3.51 12.26
N SER A 196 3.76 4.31 11.76
CA SER A 196 3.68 4.73 10.37
C SER A 196 4.90 5.54 9.92
N ASP A 197 5.52 6.31 10.83
CA ASP A 197 6.69 7.14 10.56
C ASP A 197 7.90 6.33 10.06
N TYR A 198 7.96 5.05 10.44
CA TYR A 198 8.98 4.10 10.02
C TYR A 198 8.45 3.06 9.02
N ASN A 199 7.38 3.38 8.30
CA ASN A 199 6.72 2.47 7.35
C ASN A 199 6.39 1.10 7.97
N TYR A 200 6.00 1.07 9.24
CA TYR A 200 5.67 -0.13 10.03
C TYR A 200 6.82 -1.12 10.21
N LEU A 201 8.04 -0.68 9.99
CA LEU A 201 9.23 -1.49 10.25
C LEU A 201 9.72 -1.30 11.69
N THR A 202 10.63 -2.17 12.12
CA THR A 202 11.24 -2.09 13.46
C THR A 202 11.89 -0.74 13.67
N SER A 203 11.51 -0.08 14.75
CA SER A 203 11.93 1.28 15.07
C SER A 203 12.22 1.43 16.58
N PRO A 204 12.92 2.47 17.00
CA PRO A 204 13.08 2.79 18.42
C PRO A 204 11.76 3.18 19.11
N ASP A 205 10.75 3.57 18.34
CA ASP A 205 9.42 3.98 18.81
C ASP A 205 8.44 2.79 18.97
N ASP A 206 8.93 1.56 18.81
CA ASP A 206 8.10 0.36 18.95
C ASP A 206 7.56 0.24 20.37
N ILE A 207 6.24 0.02 20.48
CA ILE A 207 5.56 -0.14 21.76
C ILE A 207 5.31 -1.63 21.99
N TYR A 208 5.78 -2.15 23.12
CA TYR A 208 5.59 -3.55 23.49
C TYR A 208 4.17 -3.80 24.01
N VAL A 209 3.53 -4.86 23.46
CA VAL A 209 2.22 -5.35 23.87
C VAL A 209 2.36 -6.75 24.43
N SER A 210 1.89 -6.95 25.66
CA SER A 210 1.99 -8.23 26.34
C SER A 210 1.00 -9.26 25.77
N GLN A 211 1.34 -10.54 25.89
CA GLN A 211 0.47 -11.64 25.49
C GLN A 211 -0.89 -11.62 26.22
N SER A 212 -0.91 -11.19 27.47
CA SER A 212 -2.14 -11.05 28.27
C SER A 212 -3.08 -9.99 27.69
N GLN A 213 -2.55 -8.84 27.27
CA GLN A 213 -3.34 -7.78 26.62
C GLN A 213 -3.89 -8.23 25.27
N ILE A 214 -3.06 -8.90 24.47
CA ILE A 214 -3.49 -9.45 23.17
C ILE A 214 -4.68 -10.41 23.34
N LYS A 215 -4.60 -11.31 24.32
CA LYS A 215 -5.70 -12.26 24.61
C LYS A 215 -6.93 -11.57 25.22
N LEU A 216 -6.73 -10.60 26.11
CA LEU A 216 -7.82 -9.91 26.79
C LEU A 216 -8.69 -9.13 25.82
N PHE A 217 -8.08 -8.39 24.91
CA PHE A 217 -8.79 -7.55 23.94
C PHE A 217 -9.05 -8.23 22.59
N GLY A 218 -8.59 -9.48 22.41
CA GLY A 218 -8.75 -10.22 21.15
C GLY A 218 -8.03 -9.55 19.96
N LEU A 219 -6.87 -8.94 20.22
CA LEU A 219 -6.10 -8.23 19.21
C LEU A 219 -5.56 -9.19 18.15
N LYS A 220 -5.49 -8.71 16.92
CA LYS A 220 -4.98 -9.45 15.75
C LYS A 220 -3.90 -8.62 15.06
N THR A 221 -3.01 -9.30 14.33
CA THR A 221 -2.03 -8.61 13.48
C THR A 221 -2.73 -7.66 12.50
N GLY A 222 -2.25 -6.42 12.45
CA GLY A 222 -2.84 -5.37 11.64
C GLY A 222 -3.80 -4.44 12.37
N ASP A 223 -4.18 -4.72 13.63
CA ASP A 223 -4.99 -3.80 14.42
C ASP A 223 -4.24 -2.51 14.70
N VAL A 224 -4.91 -1.39 14.48
CA VAL A 224 -4.44 -0.06 14.91
C VAL A 224 -4.85 0.11 16.36
N VAL A 225 -3.88 0.17 17.26
CA VAL A 225 -4.13 0.29 18.70
C VAL A 225 -3.66 1.66 19.16
N GLU A 226 -4.56 2.37 19.83
CA GLU A 226 -4.30 3.63 20.52
C GLU A 226 -4.41 3.38 22.02
N GLY A 227 -3.44 3.84 22.80
CA GLY A 227 -3.48 3.63 24.23
C GLY A 227 -2.38 4.34 24.99
N ALA A 228 -2.49 4.28 26.31
CA ALA A 228 -1.52 4.87 27.21
C ALA A 228 -0.28 3.99 27.34
N ILE A 229 0.89 4.62 27.28
CA ILE A 229 2.20 4.00 27.42
C ILE A 229 2.95 4.58 28.59
N ARG A 230 4.00 3.88 29.04
CA ARG A 230 4.92 4.41 30.05
C ARG A 230 6.38 4.33 29.54
N PRO A 231 7.28 5.13 30.11
CA PRO A 231 8.70 4.97 29.86
C PRO A 231 9.19 3.59 30.29
N PRO A 232 10.20 3.04 29.59
CA PRO A 232 10.85 1.79 29.99
C PRO A 232 11.54 1.95 31.34
N LYS A 233 11.42 0.94 32.22
CA LYS A 233 12.16 0.83 33.49
C LYS A 233 13.55 0.27 33.23
N GLU A 234 14.42 0.33 34.24
CA GLU A 234 15.74 -0.29 34.15
C GLU A 234 15.64 -1.76 33.75
N GLY A 235 16.30 -2.11 32.63
CA GLY A 235 16.29 -3.46 32.06
C GLY A 235 15.21 -3.68 30.96
N GLU A 236 14.28 -2.77 30.77
CA GLU A 236 13.32 -2.80 29.66
C GLU A 236 13.88 -2.04 28.44
N LYS A 237 13.71 -2.61 27.26
CA LYS A 237 14.20 -2.00 26.00
C LYS A 237 13.15 -1.14 25.29
N TYR A 238 11.87 -1.44 25.47
CA TYR A 238 10.76 -0.86 24.73
C TYR A 238 9.76 -0.18 25.66
N PHE A 239 9.01 0.77 25.13
CA PHE A 239 7.89 1.37 25.82
C PHE A 239 6.76 0.35 25.96
N PRO A 240 6.33 -0.03 27.16
CA PRO A 240 5.20 -0.95 27.30
C PRO A 240 3.86 -0.22 27.22
N LEU A 241 2.89 -0.85 26.56
CA LEU A 241 1.50 -0.43 26.55
C LEU A 241 0.88 -0.72 27.94
N VAL A 242 0.34 0.31 28.58
CA VAL A 242 -0.30 0.20 29.90
C VAL A 242 -1.80 -0.05 29.76
N LYS A 243 -2.46 0.74 28.91
CA LYS A 243 -3.90 0.70 28.71
C LYS A 243 -4.23 0.82 27.24
N VAL A 244 -5.23 0.09 26.78
CA VAL A 244 -5.81 0.21 25.44
C VAL A 244 -7.01 1.13 25.53
N ASP A 245 -7.01 2.22 24.76
CA ASP A 245 -8.11 3.18 24.71
C ASP A 245 -8.99 2.93 23.50
N LYS A 246 -8.41 2.75 22.31
CA LYS A 246 -9.13 2.44 21.07
C LYS A 246 -8.41 1.36 20.25
N ILE A 247 -9.22 0.63 19.48
CA ILE A 247 -8.78 -0.36 18.51
C ILE A 247 -9.47 -0.04 17.19
N ASN A 248 -8.69 0.25 16.14
CA ASN A 248 -9.23 0.67 14.83
C ASN A 248 -10.26 1.81 14.94
N GLY A 249 -10.01 2.78 15.82
CA GLY A 249 -10.88 3.93 16.04
C GLY A 249 -12.16 3.66 16.88
N ARG A 250 -12.42 2.41 17.27
CA ARG A 250 -13.58 1.99 18.08
C ARG A 250 -13.16 1.58 19.48
N THR A 251 -14.14 1.45 20.38
CA THR A 251 -13.89 0.96 21.73
C THR A 251 -13.49 -0.53 21.72
N PRO A 252 -12.67 -1.00 22.67
CA PRO A 252 -12.28 -2.41 22.74
C PRO A 252 -13.44 -3.38 22.86
N GLU A 253 -14.56 -2.93 23.46
CA GLU A 253 -15.77 -3.74 23.64
C GLU A 253 -16.48 -4.01 22.31
N GLU A 254 -16.60 -3.00 21.44
CA GLU A 254 -17.21 -3.12 20.11
C GLU A 254 -16.39 -4.02 19.17
N VAL A 255 -15.06 -3.99 19.31
CA VAL A 255 -14.15 -4.71 18.42
C VAL A 255 -14.02 -6.19 18.76
N ARG A 256 -14.33 -6.56 20.01
CA ARG A 256 -14.13 -7.93 20.51
C ARG A 256 -14.89 -8.98 19.71
N ASP A 257 -16.13 -8.68 19.34
CA ASP A 257 -17.05 -9.63 18.68
C ASP A 257 -17.10 -9.45 17.16
N ARG A 258 -16.14 -8.73 16.58
CA ARG A 258 -16.07 -8.48 15.13
C ARG A 258 -15.94 -9.78 14.34
N VAL A 259 -16.66 -9.84 13.21
CA VAL A 259 -16.54 -10.94 12.25
C VAL A 259 -15.23 -10.81 11.48
N PRO A 260 -14.42 -11.88 11.37
CA PRO A 260 -13.18 -11.86 10.58
C PRO A 260 -13.46 -11.55 9.10
N PHE A 261 -12.57 -10.79 8.46
CA PHE A 261 -12.67 -10.31 7.08
C PHE A 261 -13.01 -11.41 6.07
N ASP A 262 -12.43 -12.60 6.23
CA ASP A 262 -12.61 -13.70 5.29
C ASP A 262 -14.01 -14.33 5.36
N HIS A 263 -14.80 -14.03 6.41
CA HIS A 263 -16.17 -14.50 6.60
C HIS A 263 -17.25 -13.44 6.28
N LEU A 264 -16.83 -12.23 5.92
CA LEU A 264 -17.74 -11.17 5.52
C LEU A 264 -18.29 -11.42 4.12
N THR A 265 -19.58 -11.15 3.90
CA THR A 265 -20.26 -11.37 2.61
C THR A 265 -19.83 -10.31 1.59
N PRO A 266 -19.15 -10.68 0.47
CA PRO A 266 -18.73 -9.71 -0.53
C PRO A 266 -19.87 -9.35 -1.49
N LEU A 267 -19.99 -8.05 -1.78
CA LEU A 267 -20.92 -7.50 -2.75
C LEU A 267 -20.17 -6.88 -3.95
N PHE A 268 -20.90 -6.61 -5.03
CA PHE A 268 -20.40 -5.70 -6.06
C PHE A 268 -20.39 -4.27 -5.52
N PRO A 269 -19.44 -3.42 -5.99
CA PRO A 269 -19.52 -1.98 -5.73
C PRO A 269 -20.85 -1.40 -6.19
N ASP A 270 -21.59 -0.79 -5.31
CA ASP A 270 -22.90 -0.15 -5.55
C ASP A 270 -22.93 1.33 -5.11
N GLU A 271 -21.94 1.75 -4.34
CA GLU A 271 -21.73 3.14 -3.95
C GLU A 271 -20.53 3.73 -4.71
N LYS A 272 -20.79 4.73 -5.55
CA LYS A 272 -19.79 5.42 -6.37
C LYS A 272 -19.00 6.42 -5.54
N PHE A 273 -17.67 6.44 -5.70
CA PHE A 273 -16.86 7.57 -5.26
C PHE A 273 -17.15 8.79 -6.13
N MET A 274 -17.61 9.86 -5.51
CA MET A 274 -17.83 11.14 -6.17
C MET A 274 -16.47 11.80 -6.40
N LEU A 275 -15.95 11.66 -7.63
CA LEU A 275 -14.66 12.24 -7.99
C LEU A 275 -14.77 13.71 -8.40
N THR A 276 -15.94 14.13 -8.92
CA THR A 276 -16.23 15.50 -9.33
C THR A 276 -17.06 16.21 -8.27
N ALA A 277 -16.54 17.29 -7.70
CA ALA A 277 -17.18 17.97 -6.59
C ALA A 277 -18.06 19.12 -7.08
N ARG A 278 -19.31 19.13 -6.67
CA ARG A 278 -20.22 20.28 -6.81
C ARG A 278 -19.90 21.45 -5.85
N LYS A 279 -19.06 21.26 -4.83
CA LYS A 279 -18.91 22.21 -3.72
C LYS A 279 -17.59 22.99 -3.65
N SER A 280 -16.57 22.64 -4.41
CA SER A 280 -15.29 23.33 -4.33
C SER A 280 -14.66 23.50 -5.72
N SER A 281 -14.84 24.66 -6.30
CA SER A 281 -14.43 25.01 -7.66
C SER A 281 -12.91 25.15 -7.86
N LYS A 282 -12.06 24.76 -6.91
CA LYS A 282 -10.65 25.21 -6.97
C LYS A 282 -9.62 24.16 -7.37
N VAL A 283 -9.86 22.85 -7.23
CA VAL A 283 -8.76 21.89 -7.39
C VAL A 283 -9.15 20.61 -8.15
N TYR A 284 -10.40 20.16 -8.16
CA TYR A 284 -10.75 18.77 -8.50
C TYR A 284 -11.66 18.56 -9.71
N ASP A 285 -12.10 19.62 -10.39
CA ASP A 285 -12.81 19.52 -11.69
C ASP A 285 -11.81 19.46 -12.87
N ASN A 286 -10.73 18.78 -12.65
CA ASN A 286 -9.73 18.52 -13.66
C ASN A 286 -10.31 17.49 -14.66
N ILE A 287 -10.04 17.70 -15.94
CA ILE A 287 -10.51 16.82 -17.04
C ILE A 287 -10.13 15.36 -16.78
N ALA A 288 -8.98 15.11 -16.14
CA ALA A 288 -8.53 13.76 -15.82
C ALA A 288 -9.54 13.03 -14.91
N VAL A 289 -9.97 13.69 -13.85
CA VAL A 289 -10.92 13.15 -12.88
C VAL A 289 -12.31 13.00 -13.52
N ARG A 290 -12.73 13.97 -14.34
CA ARG A 290 -14.01 13.91 -15.08
C ARG A 290 -14.05 12.74 -16.07
N VAL A 291 -12.95 12.47 -16.75
CA VAL A 291 -12.84 11.32 -17.68
C VAL A 291 -12.94 10.01 -16.90
N VAL A 292 -12.22 9.87 -15.78
CA VAL A 292 -12.30 8.67 -14.93
C VAL A 292 -13.74 8.47 -14.44
N ASP A 293 -14.37 9.52 -13.94
CA ASP A 293 -15.72 9.47 -13.38
C ASP A 293 -16.79 8.96 -14.38
N LEU A 294 -16.63 9.27 -15.67
CA LEU A 294 -17.56 8.84 -16.71
C LEU A 294 -17.18 7.50 -17.35
N PHE A 295 -15.92 7.31 -17.72
CA PHE A 295 -15.48 6.16 -18.51
C PHE A 295 -15.06 4.95 -17.68
N SER A 296 -14.61 5.18 -16.47
CA SER A 296 -14.20 4.11 -15.54
C SER A 296 -14.58 4.49 -14.11
N PRO A 297 -15.89 4.57 -13.81
CA PRO A 297 -16.35 4.93 -12.48
C PRO A 297 -15.78 3.99 -11.43
N ILE A 298 -15.42 4.55 -10.28
CA ILE A 298 -14.83 3.84 -9.14
C ILE A 298 -15.88 3.77 -8.04
N GLY A 299 -16.16 2.57 -7.56
CA GLY A 299 -17.07 2.35 -6.44
C GLY A 299 -16.35 1.85 -5.19
N LYS A 300 -17.00 1.97 -4.04
CA LYS A 300 -16.52 1.39 -2.77
C LYS A 300 -16.41 -0.12 -2.92
N GLY A 301 -15.22 -0.67 -2.67
CA GLY A 301 -14.93 -2.10 -2.90
C GLY A 301 -14.38 -2.44 -4.29
N GLN A 302 -14.05 -1.46 -5.12
CA GLN A 302 -13.53 -1.65 -6.47
C GLN A 302 -12.15 -2.30 -6.48
N ARG A 303 -11.93 -3.22 -7.43
CA ARG A 303 -10.62 -3.75 -7.81
C ARG A 303 -10.19 -3.10 -9.12
N GLY A 304 -9.62 -1.91 -9.04
CA GLY A 304 -9.24 -1.13 -10.21
C GLY A 304 -7.80 -1.38 -10.63
N LEU A 305 -7.59 -1.58 -11.94
CA LEU A 305 -6.29 -1.71 -12.54
C LEU A 305 -6.02 -0.51 -13.45
N ILE A 306 -5.03 0.29 -13.10
CA ILE A 306 -4.55 1.42 -13.92
C ILE A 306 -3.38 0.92 -14.75
N VAL A 307 -3.64 0.62 -16.01
CA VAL A 307 -2.66 0.07 -16.95
C VAL A 307 -1.85 1.21 -17.53
N ALA A 308 -0.56 1.21 -17.28
CA ALA A 308 0.30 2.33 -17.65
C ALA A 308 1.59 1.85 -18.32
N GLN A 309 1.86 2.41 -19.48
CA GLN A 309 3.19 2.36 -20.08
C GLN A 309 4.13 3.37 -19.40
N PRO A 310 5.43 3.18 -19.43
CA PRO A 310 6.38 4.15 -18.87
C PRO A 310 6.19 5.55 -19.46
N LYS A 311 6.23 6.59 -18.60
CA LYS A 311 6.12 8.02 -18.94
C LYS A 311 4.76 8.47 -19.49
N THR A 312 3.67 7.84 -19.09
CA THR A 312 2.30 8.21 -19.49
C THR A 312 1.59 9.17 -18.52
N GLY A 313 2.23 9.53 -17.41
CA GLY A 313 1.63 10.41 -16.41
C GLY A 313 0.81 9.68 -15.34
N LYS A 314 1.07 8.36 -15.11
CA LYS A 314 0.37 7.54 -14.12
C LYS A 314 0.31 8.19 -12.72
N THR A 315 1.45 8.72 -12.23
CA THR A 315 1.58 9.31 -10.89
C THR A 315 0.71 10.55 -10.73
N MET A 316 0.63 11.40 -11.77
CA MET A 316 -0.25 12.59 -11.75
C MET A 316 -1.72 12.18 -11.67
N LEU A 317 -2.13 11.20 -12.49
CA LEU A 317 -3.49 10.69 -12.46
C LEU A 317 -3.86 10.08 -11.11
N LEU A 318 -2.94 9.33 -10.50
CA LEU A 318 -3.13 8.78 -9.15
C LEU A 318 -3.31 9.89 -8.11
N LYS A 319 -2.51 10.96 -8.18
CA LYS A 319 -2.66 12.14 -7.29
C LYS A 319 -4.00 12.84 -7.48
N ASP A 320 -4.43 13.01 -8.73
CA ASP A 320 -5.71 13.64 -9.04
C ASP A 320 -6.87 12.81 -8.46
N ILE A 321 -6.85 11.48 -8.63
CA ILE A 321 -7.86 10.58 -8.06
C ILE A 321 -7.82 10.61 -6.53
N ALA A 322 -6.62 10.51 -5.94
CA ALA A 322 -6.44 10.53 -4.49
C ALA A 322 -6.99 11.82 -3.86
N ASN A 323 -6.62 12.96 -4.42
CA ASN A 323 -7.08 14.27 -3.96
C ASN A 323 -8.59 14.45 -4.12
N ALA A 324 -9.17 13.91 -5.21
CA ALA A 324 -10.61 13.94 -5.42
C ALA A 324 -11.36 13.12 -4.36
N ILE A 325 -10.86 11.91 -4.05
CA ILE A 325 -11.43 11.07 -2.99
C ILE A 325 -11.29 11.74 -1.62
N ALA A 326 -10.10 12.24 -1.27
CA ALA A 326 -9.85 12.91 0.02
C ALA A 326 -10.75 14.13 0.24
N ALA A 327 -10.99 14.91 -0.83
CA ALA A 327 -11.82 16.11 -0.75
C ALA A 327 -13.32 15.83 -0.62
N ASN A 328 -13.80 14.78 -1.30
CA ASN A 328 -15.23 14.47 -1.39
C ASN A 328 -15.70 13.43 -0.37
N HIS A 329 -14.78 12.61 0.13
CA HIS A 329 -15.04 11.49 1.04
C HIS A 329 -14.08 11.53 2.26
N PRO A 330 -14.25 12.50 3.16
CA PRO A 330 -13.41 12.63 4.36
C PRO A 330 -13.59 11.46 5.35
N GLU A 331 -14.66 10.67 5.19
CA GLU A 331 -14.94 9.46 5.97
C GLU A 331 -14.04 8.28 5.59
N VAL A 332 -13.42 8.33 4.42
CA VAL A 332 -12.63 7.22 3.86
C VAL A 332 -11.20 7.28 4.36
N TYR A 333 -10.71 6.14 4.84
CA TYR A 333 -9.30 6.01 5.19
C TYR A 333 -8.46 5.64 3.98
N MET A 334 -7.59 6.55 3.55
CA MET A 334 -6.80 6.36 2.35
C MET A 334 -5.34 6.05 2.67
N ILE A 335 -4.83 4.97 2.06
CA ILE A 335 -3.43 4.53 2.13
C ILE A 335 -2.83 4.55 0.72
N ILE A 336 -1.70 5.22 0.56
CA ILE A 336 -0.90 5.17 -0.66
C ILE A 336 0.31 4.28 -0.40
N LEU A 337 0.37 3.15 -1.09
CA LEU A 337 1.44 2.17 -0.97
C LEU A 337 2.36 2.24 -2.19
N LEU A 338 3.57 2.74 -1.98
CA LEU A 338 4.59 2.89 -3.01
C LEU A 338 5.65 1.78 -2.87
N ILE A 339 5.76 0.92 -3.89
CA ILE A 339 6.69 -0.22 -3.88
C ILE A 339 7.73 -0.04 -4.99
N ASP A 340 9.02 -0.07 -4.60
CA ASP A 340 10.17 0.05 -5.51
C ASP A 340 10.10 1.38 -6.32
N GLU A 341 9.57 2.45 -5.69
CA GLU A 341 9.54 3.80 -6.27
C GLU A 341 10.72 4.65 -5.79
N ARG A 342 10.92 5.80 -6.41
CA ARG A 342 12.04 6.68 -6.10
C ARG A 342 11.76 7.51 -4.86
N PRO A 343 12.76 7.79 -4.01
CA PRO A 343 12.59 8.60 -2.81
C PRO A 343 11.99 10.00 -3.08
N GLU A 344 12.38 10.63 -4.20
CA GLU A 344 11.84 11.93 -4.62
C GLU A 344 10.34 11.85 -4.98
N GLU A 345 9.90 10.75 -5.62
CA GLU A 345 8.48 10.53 -5.96
C GLU A 345 7.65 10.24 -4.70
N VAL A 346 8.23 9.54 -3.72
CA VAL A 346 7.62 9.32 -2.40
C VAL A 346 7.39 10.65 -1.67
N THR A 347 8.42 11.49 -1.61
CA THR A 347 8.33 12.80 -0.96
C THR A 347 7.31 13.71 -1.65
N ASP A 348 7.28 13.69 -2.98
CA ASP A 348 6.35 14.47 -3.78
C ASP A 348 4.91 14.01 -3.57
N MET A 349 4.67 12.69 -3.47
CA MET A 349 3.36 12.12 -3.14
C MET A 349 2.91 12.55 -1.74
N ALA A 350 3.75 12.38 -0.73
CA ALA A 350 3.45 12.73 0.65
C ALA A 350 3.14 14.22 0.89
N ARG A 351 3.68 15.11 0.02
CA ARG A 351 3.41 16.55 0.10
C ARG A 351 2.18 17.00 -0.65
N SER A 352 1.75 16.22 -1.64
CA SER A 352 0.70 16.62 -2.59
C SER A 352 -0.64 15.95 -2.34
N VAL A 353 -0.72 14.96 -1.44
CA VAL A 353 -1.96 14.21 -1.17
C VAL A 353 -2.19 14.12 0.33
N ASP A 354 -3.44 14.32 0.76
CA ASP A 354 -3.87 14.13 2.14
C ASP A 354 -4.26 12.66 2.36
N ALA A 355 -3.24 11.83 2.61
CA ALA A 355 -3.38 10.40 2.82
C ALA A 355 -2.18 9.84 3.60
N GLU A 356 -2.32 8.66 4.18
CA GLU A 356 -1.19 7.94 4.74
C GLU A 356 -0.32 7.37 3.62
N VAL A 357 0.92 7.86 3.48
CA VAL A 357 1.87 7.40 2.46
C VAL A 357 2.89 6.47 3.08
N ILE A 358 2.86 5.22 2.65
CA ILE A 358 3.78 4.16 3.06
C ILE A 358 4.62 3.75 1.85
N ALA A 359 5.91 3.72 2.02
CA ALA A 359 6.81 3.46 0.91
C ALA A 359 7.90 2.45 1.27
N SER A 360 8.31 1.72 0.24
CA SER A 360 9.55 0.97 0.21
C SER A 360 10.26 1.28 -1.11
N THR A 361 11.37 2.00 -1.01
CA THR A 361 12.09 2.57 -2.14
C THR A 361 12.95 1.54 -2.87
N PHE A 362 13.40 1.85 -4.08
CA PHE A 362 14.10 0.92 -4.97
C PHE A 362 15.44 0.39 -4.41
N ASP A 363 16.02 1.07 -3.44
CA ASP A 363 17.25 0.70 -2.75
C ASP A 363 17.05 -0.34 -1.64
N GLU A 364 15.79 -0.67 -1.32
CA GLU A 364 15.45 -1.64 -0.29
C GLU A 364 15.34 -3.07 -0.86
N PRO A 365 15.61 -4.10 -0.03
CA PRO A 365 15.49 -5.49 -0.45
C PRO A 365 14.03 -5.91 -0.69
N ALA A 366 13.82 -6.88 -1.59
CA ALA A 366 12.49 -7.38 -1.96
C ALA A 366 11.67 -7.89 -0.76
N GLU A 367 12.32 -8.46 0.26
CA GLU A 367 11.68 -8.91 1.50
C GLU A 367 10.98 -7.76 2.24
N ARG A 368 11.57 -6.56 2.20
CA ARG A 368 11.00 -5.37 2.81
C ARG A 368 9.75 -4.90 2.08
N HIS A 369 9.77 -4.93 0.74
CA HIS A 369 8.59 -4.64 -0.09
C HIS A 369 7.42 -5.57 0.25
N VAL A 370 7.71 -6.87 0.37
CA VAL A 370 6.71 -7.88 0.71
C VAL A 370 6.16 -7.66 2.12
N LYS A 371 7.04 -7.42 3.10
CA LYS A 371 6.64 -7.22 4.50
C LYS A 371 5.72 -6.01 4.67
N ILE A 372 6.08 -4.88 4.09
CA ILE A 372 5.27 -3.65 4.14
C ILE A 372 3.90 -3.88 3.51
N ALA A 373 3.83 -4.52 2.34
CA ALA A 373 2.58 -4.83 1.68
C ALA A 373 1.67 -5.75 2.53
N GLU A 374 2.25 -6.75 3.20
CA GLU A 374 1.49 -7.64 4.10
C GLU A 374 0.95 -6.89 5.33
N ILE A 375 1.71 -5.97 5.91
CA ILE A 375 1.26 -5.17 7.06
C ILE A 375 0.13 -4.22 6.65
N VAL A 376 0.28 -3.50 5.52
CA VAL A 376 -0.75 -2.59 4.99
C VAL A 376 -2.05 -3.34 4.69
N LEU A 377 -1.96 -4.51 4.04
CA LEU A 377 -3.15 -5.33 3.78
C LEU A 377 -3.84 -5.78 5.06
N ASN A 378 -3.07 -6.23 6.06
CA ASN A 378 -3.63 -6.65 7.33
C ASN A 378 -4.28 -5.49 8.06
N LYS A 379 -3.65 -4.31 8.08
CA LYS A 379 -4.24 -3.08 8.63
C LYS A 379 -5.57 -2.76 7.95
N ALA A 380 -5.60 -2.69 6.62
CA ALA A 380 -6.81 -2.41 5.87
C ALA A 380 -7.94 -3.40 6.18
N LYS A 381 -7.65 -4.71 6.22
CA LYS A 381 -8.63 -5.74 6.59
C LYS A 381 -9.20 -5.54 8.00
N ARG A 382 -8.34 -5.18 8.97
CA ARG A 382 -8.78 -4.96 10.36
C ARG A 382 -9.68 -3.72 10.48
N MET A 383 -9.36 -2.66 9.75
CA MET A 383 -10.21 -1.46 9.71
C MET A 383 -11.58 -1.75 9.10
N VAL A 384 -11.61 -2.50 8.00
CA VAL A 384 -12.86 -2.90 7.33
C VAL A 384 -13.72 -3.82 8.21
N GLU A 385 -13.12 -4.71 9.03
CA GLU A 385 -13.84 -5.50 10.04
C GLU A 385 -14.55 -4.63 11.06
N CYS A 386 -14.09 -3.39 11.28
CA CYS A 386 -14.71 -2.41 12.16
C CYS A 386 -15.68 -1.46 11.45
N GLY A 387 -15.98 -1.71 10.15
CA GLY A 387 -16.95 -0.94 9.38
C GLY A 387 -16.40 0.34 8.73
N HIS A 388 -15.08 0.46 8.59
CA HIS A 388 -14.48 1.58 7.88
C HIS A 388 -14.37 1.32 6.38
N ASP A 389 -14.52 2.38 5.59
CA ASP A 389 -14.21 2.39 4.17
C ASP A 389 -12.72 2.70 3.99
N VAL A 390 -12.00 1.78 3.35
CA VAL A 390 -10.55 1.89 3.14
C VAL A 390 -10.22 1.88 1.66
N VAL A 391 -9.40 2.83 1.22
CA VAL A 391 -8.86 2.89 -0.14
C VAL A 391 -7.35 2.68 -0.10
N ILE A 392 -6.86 1.72 -0.87
CA ILE A 392 -5.43 1.52 -1.10
C ILE A 392 -5.10 1.90 -2.54
N LEU A 393 -4.23 2.89 -2.71
CA LEU A 393 -3.62 3.22 -3.99
C LEU A 393 -2.23 2.57 -4.04
N LEU A 394 -2.06 1.55 -4.88
CA LEU A 394 -0.81 0.78 -4.99
C LEU A 394 -0.04 1.17 -6.25
N ASP A 395 1.14 1.73 -6.10
CA ASP A 395 2.08 1.97 -7.19
C ASP A 395 3.41 1.24 -6.94
N SER A 396 3.70 0.09 -7.54
CA SER A 396 2.90 -0.64 -8.51
C SER A 396 2.73 -2.12 -8.15
N ILE A 397 1.64 -2.72 -8.62
CA ILE A 397 1.40 -4.16 -8.42
C ILE A 397 2.40 -5.03 -9.19
N THR A 398 2.89 -4.55 -10.33
CA THR A 398 3.92 -5.24 -11.13
C THR A 398 5.21 -5.39 -10.33
N ARG A 399 5.65 -4.33 -9.68
CA ARG A 399 6.86 -4.34 -8.85
C ARG A 399 6.67 -5.17 -7.57
N LEU A 400 5.49 -5.10 -6.95
CA LEU A 400 5.14 -5.96 -5.83
C LEU A 400 5.18 -7.44 -6.22
N ALA A 401 4.62 -7.80 -7.37
CA ALA A 401 4.65 -9.17 -7.88
C ALA A 401 6.08 -9.66 -8.17
N ARG A 402 6.95 -8.78 -8.69
CA ARG A 402 8.38 -9.07 -8.86
C ARG A 402 9.08 -9.33 -7.52
N ALA A 403 8.80 -8.52 -6.50
CA ALA A 403 9.35 -8.71 -5.16
C ALA A 403 8.93 -10.08 -4.58
N TYR A 404 7.66 -10.44 -4.72
CA TYR A 404 7.20 -11.78 -4.32
C TYR A 404 7.87 -12.90 -5.10
N ASN A 405 8.11 -12.72 -6.41
CA ASN A 405 8.81 -13.72 -7.23
C ASN A 405 10.26 -13.91 -6.77
N THR A 406 10.90 -12.86 -6.25
CA THR A 406 12.27 -12.94 -5.73
C THR A 406 12.32 -13.64 -4.36
N VAL A 407 11.35 -13.37 -3.49
CA VAL A 407 11.34 -13.84 -2.08
C VAL A 407 10.81 -15.27 -1.96
N GLN A 408 9.91 -15.70 -2.86
CA GLN A 408 9.31 -17.04 -2.77
C GLN A 408 10.34 -18.14 -3.07
N PRO A 409 10.34 -19.23 -2.26
CA PRO A 409 11.12 -20.42 -2.60
C PRO A 409 10.72 -20.95 -3.97
N ALA A 410 11.72 -21.31 -4.79
CA ALA A 410 11.49 -21.85 -6.13
C ALA A 410 10.64 -23.13 -6.07
N SER A 411 9.50 -23.14 -6.77
CA SER A 411 8.61 -24.32 -6.86
C SER A 411 9.11 -25.36 -7.85
N GLY A 412 10.12 -25.02 -8.65
CA GLY A 412 10.59 -25.82 -9.78
C GLY A 412 9.70 -25.78 -11.03
N LYS A 413 8.58 -25.03 -10.98
CA LYS A 413 7.65 -24.81 -12.10
C LYS A 413 7.65 -23.33 -12.45
N VAL A 414 8.32 -22.98 -13.54
CA VAL A 414 8.43 -21.61 -14.01
C VAL A 414 7.49 -21.38 -15.18
N LEU A 415 6.66 -20.35 -15.08
CA LEU A 415 5.79 -19.86 -16.16
C LEU A 415 6.63 -19.09 -17.19
N SER A 416 6.00 -18.73 -18.32
CA SER A 416 6.63 -17.84 -19.29
C SER A 416 7.09 -16.53 -18.61
N GLY A 417 8.19 -15.94 -19.10
CA GLY A 417 8.75 -14.71 -18.52
C GLY A 417 9.54 -14.87 -17.20
N GLY A 418 9.79 -16.12 -16.73
CA GLY A 418 10.58 -16.36 -15.52
C GLY A 418 9.83 -16.17 -14.20
N VAL A 419 8.50 -16.26 -14.22
CA VAL A 419 7.64 -16.18 -13.02
C VAL A 419 7.47 -17.56 -12.43
N ASP A 420 7.76 -17.73 -11.14
CA ASP A 420 7.44 -18.97 -10.42
C ASP A 420 5.92 -19.16 -10.31
N ALA A 421 5.43 -20.39 -10.47
CA ALA A 421 4.00 -20.70 -10.47
C ALA A 421 3.28 -20.27 -9.17
N ASN A 422 3.98 -20.26 -8.04
CA ASN A 422 3.44 -19.89 -6.74
C ASN A 422 3.62 -18.38 -6.40
N ALA A 423 4.49 -17.68 -7.12
CA ALA A 423 4.88 -16.31 -6.80
C ALA A 423 3.70 -15.32 -6.85
N LEU A 424 2.77 -15.54 -7.79
CA LEU A 424 1.63 -14.63 -7.97
C LEU A 424 0.46 -14.88 -7.02
N GLN A 425 0.48 -15.96 -6.23
CA GLN A 425 -0.63 -16.29 -5.33
C GLN A 425 -0.88 -15.22 -4.26
N LYS A 426 0.19 -14.77 -3.56
CA LYS A 426 0.07 -13.74 -2.52
C LYS A 426 -0.31 -12.36 -3.09
N PRO A 427 0.33 -11.84 -4.16
CA PRO A 427 -0.11 -10.60 -4.81
C PRO A 427 -1.56 -10.66 -5.32
N LYS A 428 -2.01 -11.79 -5.87
CA LYS A 428 -3.42 -11.98 -6.24
C LYS A 428 -4.36 -11.91 -5.05
N ARG A 429 -3.98 -12.49 -3.90
CA ARG A 429 -4.74 -12.37 -2.66
C ARG A 429 -4.78 -10.94 -2.16
N PHE A 430 -3.69 -10.20 -2.31
CA PHE A 430 -3.65 -8.78 -1.98
C PHE A 430 -4.70 -8.02 -2.80
N PHE A 431 -4.61 -8.08 -4.11
CA PHE A 431 -5.53 -7.37 -5.01
C PHE A 431 -6.97 -7.90 -4.92
N GLY A 432 -7.13 -9.22 -4.78
CA GLY A 432 -8.43 -9.89 -4.62
C GLY A 432 -9.11 -9.63 -3.28
N ALA A 433 -8.42 -9.01 -2.31
CA ALA A 433 -9.04 -8.62 -1.04
C ALA A 433 -10.03 -7.46 -1.21
N ALA A 434 -9.89 -6.63 -2.26
CA ALA A 434 -10.81 -5.53 -2.52
C ALA A 434 -12.23 -6.06 -2.75
N ARG A 435 -13.16 -5.58 -1.93
CA ARG A 435 -14.59 -5.92 -1.96
C ARG A 435 -15.43 -4.90 -1.20
N ASN A 436 -16.67 -4.74 -1.60
CA ASN A 436 -17.70 -4.14 -0.80
C ASN A 436 -18.32 -5.21 0.12
N ILE A 437 -18.77 -4.86 1.30
CA ILE A 437 -19.22 -5.81 2.33
C ILE A 437 -20.63 -5.46 2.76
N GLU A 438 -21.47 -6.47 2.80
CA GLU A 438 -22.86 -6.33 3.28
C GLU A 438 -22.90 -5.88 4.73
N ASN A 439 -23.59 -4.76 5.00
CA ASN A 439 -23.72 -4.16 6.33
C ASN A 439 -22.38 -3.86 7.03
N GLY A 440 -21.34 -3.59 6.27
CA GLY A 440 -19.98 -3.33 6.78
C GLY A 440 -19.28 -2.22 6.04
N GLY A 441 -17.97 -2.12 6.23
CA GLY A 441 -17.11 -1.22 5.46
C GLY A 441 -16.76 -1.77 4.08
N SER A 442 -15.90 -1.07 3.37
CA SER A 442 -15.41 -1.49 2.06
C SER A 442 -13.88 -1.45 1.97
N LEU A 443 -13.31 -2.31 1.14
CA LEU A 443 -11.90 -2.23 0.76
C LEU A 443 -11.80 -2.01 -0.74
N THR A 444 -11.34 -0.83 -1.14
CA THR A 444 -11.07 -0.48 -2.53
C THR A 444 -9.57 -0.54 -2.79
N ILE A 445 -9.14 -1.18 -3.87
CA ILE A 445 -7.73 -1.21 -4.26
C ILE A 445 -7.62 -0.75 -5.72
N LEU A 446 -6.92 0.36 -5.93
CA LEU A 446 -6.53 0.86 -7.24
C LEU A 446 -5.04 0.63 -7.42
N ALA A 447 -4.68 -0.28 -8.30
CA ALA A 447 -3.29 -0.68 -8.49
C ALA A 447 -2.79 -0.30 -9.88
N THR A 448 -1.58 0.28 -9.96
CA THR A 448 -0.94 0.51 -11.27
C THR A 448 -0.27 -0.76 -11.76
N ALA A 449 -0.52 -1.12 -13.01
CA ALA A 449 0.15 -2.19 -13.71
C ALA A 449 1.03 -1.62 -14.83
N LEU A 450 2.29 -2.01 -14.83
CA LEU A 450 3.24 -1.58 -15.85
C LEU A 450 3.18 -2.55 -17.05
N THR A 451 2.99 -2.00 -18.25
CA THR A 451 2.96 -2.75 -19.50
C THR A 451 3.96 -2.17 -20.49
N GLU A 452 4.31 -2.93 -21.53
CA GLU A 452 5.26 -2.53 -22.58
C GLU A 452 6.61 -2.04 -22.03
N THR A 453 7.08 -2.67 -20.97
CA THR A 453 8.40 -2.40 -20.38
C THR A 453 9.53 -3.09 -21.13
N GLY A 454 9.21 -3.98 -22.08
CA GLY A 454 10.14 -4.88 -22.75
C GLY A 454 10.46 -6.16 -21.96
N SER A 455 9.83 -6.35 -20.79
CA SER A 455 9.98 -7.53 -19.94
C SER A 455 8.79 -8.48 -20.11
N LYS A 456 9.02 -9.70 -20.57
CA LYS A 456 7.97 -10.74 -20.65
C LYS A 456 7.38 -11.10 -19.29
N MET A 457 8.11 -10.84 -18.20
CA MET A 457 7.61 -11.03 -16.84
C MET A 457 6.44 -10.10 -16.57
N ASP A 458 6.54 -8.82 -16.95
CA ASP A 458 5.50 -7.82 -16.71
C ASP A 458 4.22 -8.13 -17.50
N ASP A 459 4.39 -8.64 -18.73
CA ASP A 459 3.25 -9.04 -19.56
C ASP A 459 2.47 -10.20 -18.90
N VAL A 460 3.18 -11.21 -18.38
CA VAL A 460 2.56 -12.33 -17.64
C VAL A 460 1.86 -11.84 -16.37
N ILE A 461 2.54 -10.97 -15.60
CA ILE A 461 1.97 -10.38 -14.39
C ILE A 461 0.68 -9.63 -14.75
N PHE A 462 0.72 -8.78 -15.77
CA PHE A 462 -0.45 -8.00 -16.20
C PHE A 462 -1.63 -8.90 -16.57
N GLU A 463 -1.45 -9.91 -17.43
CA GLU A 463 -2.51 -10.83 -17.82
C GLU A 463 -3.15 -11.56 -16.62
N GLU A 464 -2.34 -11.94 -15.64
CA GLU A 464 -2.80 -12.60 -14.43
C GLU A 464 -3.65 -11.69 -13.53
N PHE A 465 -3.37 -10.38 -13.49
CA PHE A 465 -4.15 -9.41 -12.72
C PHE A 465 -5.36 -8.87 -13.48
N LYS A 466 -5.29 -8.76 -14.81
CA LYS A 466 -6.41 -8.34 -15.66
C LYS A 466 -7.66 -9.20 -15.41
N GLY A 467 -7.47 -10.52 -15.27
CA GLY A 467 -8.56 -11.43 -14.94
C GLY A 467 -9.15 -11.26 -13.54
N THR A 468 -8.42 -10.65 -12.60
CA THR A 468 -8.84 -10.46 -11.21
C THR A 468 -9.57 -9.13 -11.00
N GLY A 469 -9.22 -8.10 -11.77
CA GLY A 469 -9.83 -6.76 -11.70
C GLY A 469 -11.27 -6.71 -12.18
N ASN A 470 -12.01 -5.71 -11.72
CA ASN A 470 -13.36 -5.38 -12.18
C ASN A 470 -13.46 -3.93 -12.70
N MET A 471 -12.36 -3.20 -12.79
CA MET A 471 -12.23 -1.89 -13.41
C MET A 471 -10.87 -1.81 -14.08
N GLU A 472 -10.82 -1.30 -15.29
CA GLU A 472 -9.60 -1.12 -16.08
C GLU A 472 -9.57 0.30 -16.64
N LEU A 473 -8.47 1.01 -16.34
CA LEU A 473 -8.19 2.35 -16.85
C LEU A 473 -6.86 2.30 -17.60
N GLN A 474 -6.90 2.39 -18.92
CA GLN A 474 -5.71 2.28 -19.76
C GLN A 474 -5.13 3.66 -20.10
N LEU A 475 -3.81 3.79 -19.96
CA LEU A 475 -3.06 4.96 -20.39
C LEU A 475 -2.32 4.66 -21.70
N ASP A 476 -2.45 5.56 -22.69
CA ASP A 476 -1.78 5.42 -24.00
C ASP A 476 -0.57 6.36 -24.10
N ARG A 477 0.60 5.76 -24.38
CA ARG A 477 1.84 6.48 -24.61
C ARG A 477 1.80 7.41 -25.83
N LYS A 478 1.00 7.09 -26.85
CA LYS A 478 0.85 7.93 -28.05
C LYS A 478 0.25 9.29 -27.68
N LEU A 479 -0.76 9.31 -26.79
CA LEU A 479 -1.34 10.52 -26.22
C LEU A 479 -0.30 11.33 -25.45
N ALA A 480 0.44 10.67 -24.54
CA ALA A 480 1.47 11.31 -23.74
C ALA A 480 2.60 11.92 -24.59
N ASN A 481 3.04 11.22 -25.64
CA ASN A 481 4.05 11.73 -26.57
C ASN A 481 3.62 12.99 -27.30
N LYS A 482 2.32 13.14 -27.60
CA LYS A 482 1.73 14.35 -28.17
C LYS A 482 1.32 15.38 -27.12
N ARG A 483 1.59 15.13 -25.83
CA ARG A 483 1.22 16.00 -24.71
C ARG A 483 -0.29 16.21 -24.57
N VAL A 484 -1.09 15.25 -25.02
CA VAL A 484 -2.53 15.21 -24.74
C VAL A 484 -2.73 14.56 -23.38
N TYR A 485 -3.18 15.33 -22.42
CA TYR A 485 -3.46 14.88 -21.05
C TYR A 485 -4.92 15.18 -20.68
N PRO A 486 -5.58 14.28 -19.94
CA PRO A 486 -5.09 12.98 -19.48
C PRO A 486 -4.80 12.02 -20.65
N ALA A 487 -3.72 11.25 -20.55
CA ALA A 487 -3.33 10.31 -21.60
C ALA A 487 -4.10 8.98 -21.48
N VAL A 488 -5.42 9.06 -21.31
CA VAL A 488 -6.32 7.92 -21.10
C VAL A 488 -6.84 7.42 -22.43
N ASP A 489 -6.74 6.11 -22.66
CA ASP A 489 -7.49 5.45 -23.74
C ASP A 489 -8.91 5.17 -23.27
N ILE A 490 -9.82 6.06 -23.64
CA ILE A 490 -11.24 6.01 -23.23
C ILE A 490 -12.02 4.88 -23.91
N THR A 491 -11.51 4.35 -25.03
CA THR A 491 -12.15 3.25 -25.76
C THR A 491 -11.86 1.91 -25.10
N ALA A 492 -10.66 1.75 -24.55
CA ALA A 492 -10.21 0.54 -23.85
C ALA A 492 -10.52 0.54 -22.34
N SER A 493 -10.90 1.70 -21.79
CA SER A 493 -11.17 1.85 -20.34
C SER A 493 -12.63 1.54 -20.00
N SER A 494 -12.86 0.76 -18.93
CA SER A 494 -14.21 0.39 -18.51
C SER A 494 -14.26 -0.10 -17.06
N THR A 495 -15.47 -0.08 -16.49
CA THR A 495 -15.79 -0.70 -15.18
C THR A 495 -16.87 -1.75 -15.41
N ARG A 496 -16.72 -2.92 -14.77
CA ARG A 496 -17.76 -3.94 -14.76
C ARG A 496 -18.90 -3.51 -13.85
N ARG A 497 -20.14 -3.66 -14.30
CA ARG A 497 -21.33 -3.26 -13.56
C ARG A 497 -21.35 -1.76 -13.24
N ASP A 498 -20.97 -0.94 -14.24
CA ASP A 498 -21.12 0.53 -14.16
C ASP A 498 -22.58 0.96 -14.00
N ASP A 499 -23.53 0.08 -14.39
CA ASP A 499 -24.95 0.20 -14.14
C ASP A 499 -25.34 0.33 -12.66
N LEU A 500 -24.51 -0.18 -11.73
CA LEU A 500 -24.73 -0.02 -10.29
C LEU A 500 -24.17 1.31 -9.73
N LEU A 501 -23.25 1.93 -10.47
CA LEU A 501 -22.52 3.12 -10.02
C LEU A 501 -23.00 4.42 -10.68
N GLN A 502 -23.77 4.32 -11.77
CA GLN A 502 -24.26 5.47 -12.52
C GLN A 502 -25.78 5.39 -12.67
N ASP A 503 -26.42 6.54 -12.73
CA ASP A 503 -27.84 6.61 -13.01
C ASP A 503 -28.18 6.17 -14.44
N GLU A 504 -29.38 5.66 -14.66
CA GLU A 504 -29.83 5.11 -15.95
C GLU A 504 -29.67 6.08 -17.13
N ASN A 505 -29.92 7.37 -16.90
CA ASN A 505 -29.74 8.39 -17.94
C ASN A 505 -28.25 8.54 -18.33
N THR A 506 -27.36 8.54 -17.35
CA THR A 506 -25.91 8.59 -17.59
C THR A 506 -25.43 7.34 -18.34
N VAL A 507 -25.86 6.15 -17.91
CA VAL A 507 -25.52 4.88 -18.57
C VAL A 507 -25.97 4.90 -20.03
N ASN A 508 -27.22 5.31 -20.32
CA ASN A 508 -27.74 5.37 -21.68
C ASN A 508 -26.98 6.36 -22.56
N ARG A 509 -26.64 7.55 -22.04
CA ARG A 509 -25.83 8.55 -22.76
C ARG A 509 -24.41 8.08 -22.99
N MET A 510 -23.79 7.45 -21.98
CA MET A 510 -22.47 6.87 -22.11
C MET A 510 -22.41 5.72 -23.11
N TRP A 511 -23.47 4.91 -23.20
CA TRP A 511 -23.58 3.87 -24.25
C TRP A 511 -23.58 4.48 -25.65
N ILE A 512 -24.36 5.56 -25.88
CA ILE A 512 -24.39 6.27 -27.15
C ILE A 512 -23.03 6.87 -27.48
N LEU A 513 -22.38 7.52 -26.47
CA LEU A 513 -21.06 8.11 -26.62
C LEU A 513 -20.01 7.06 -26.98
N ARG A 514 -19.97 5.95 -26.25
CA ARG A 514 -19.03 4.85 -26.50
C ARG A 514 -19.22 4.26 -27.91
N LYS A 515 -20.46 4.12 -28.36
CA LYS A 515 -20.75 3.68 -29.73
C LYS A 515 -20.22 4.65 -30.77
N TYR A 516 -20.36 5.96 -30.53
CA TYR A 516 -19.81 6.98 -31.43
C TYR A 516 -18.27 6.99 -31.44
N LEU A 517 -17.65 6.78 -30.30
CA LEU A 517 -16.20 6.76 -30.17
C LEU A 517 -15.55 5.45 -30.66
N ALA A 518 -16.32 4.38 -30.82
CA ALA A 518 -15.79 3.06 -31.20
C ALA A 518 -15.13 3.04 -32.59
N ASP A 519 -15.58 3.93 -33.51
CA ASP A 519 -15.02 4.06 -34.85
C ASP A 519 -13.77 4.98 -34.89
N MET A 520 -13.41 5.61 -33.77
CA MET A 520 -12.28 6.51 -33.66
C MET A 520 -11.05 5.80 -33.06
N ASN A 521 -9.85 6.24 -33.45
CA ASN A 521 -8.66 5.82 -32.74
C ASN A 521 -8.57 6.50 -31.36
N SER A 522 -7.77 5.93 -30.43
CA SER A 522 -7.66 6.41 -29.04
C SER A 522 -7.34 7.90 -28.95
N MET A 523 -6.58 8.41 -29.91
CA MET A 523 -6.16 9.81 -29.92
C MET A 523 -7.29 10.75 -30.36
N GLU A 524 -7.95 10.44 -31.45
CA GLU A 524 -9.09 11.21 -31.96
C GLU A 524 -10.22 11.22 -30.93
N ALA A 525 -10.50 10.07 -30.33
CA ALA A 525 -11.52 9.94 -29.31
C ALA A 525 -11.20 10.83 -28.08
N MET A 526 -9.95 10.79 -27.59
CA MET A 526 -9.56 11.59 -26.42
C MET A 526 -9.54 13.09 -26.71
N GLU A 527 -9.02 13.52 -27.88
CA GLU A 527 -9.03 14.92 -28.30
C GLU A 527 -10.46 15.46 -28.48
N PHE A 528 -11.35 14.65 -29.04
CA PHE A 528 -12.76 14.98 -29.20
C PHE A 528 -13.44 15.20 -27.85
N VAL A 529 -13.31 14.23 -26.93
CA VAL A 529 -13.92 14.30 -25.59
C VAL A 529 -13.32 15.48 -24.80
N LYS A 530 -12.00 15.62 -24.80
CA LYS A 530 -11.31 16.71 -24.12
C LYS A 530 -11.80 18.08 -24.56
N LYS A 531 -11.84 18.33 -25.87
CA LYS A 531 -12.30 19.61 -26.43
C LYS A 531 -13.73 19.96 -26.01
N ARG A 532 -14.60 18.97 -25.90
CA ARG A 532 -15.98 19.18 -25.46
C ARG A 532 -16.09 19.36 -23.95
N MET A 533 -15.32 18.59 -23.17
CA MET A 533 -15.26 18.76 -21.72
C MET A 533 -14.70 20.13 -21.30
N GLU A 534 -13.72 20.67 -22.04
CA GLU A 534 -13.19 22.04 -21.82
C GLU A 534 -14.24 23.14 -22.00
N GLN A 535 -15.31 22.88 -22.74
CA GLN A 535 -16.40 23.81 -22.98
C GLN A 535 -17.54 23.71 -21.96
N THR A 536 -17.47 22.75 -21.05
CA THR A 536 -18.52 22.43 -20.07
C THR A 536 -17.98 22.48 -18.66
N PHE A 537 -18.82 22.89 -17.73
CA PHE A 537 -18.43 23.03 -16.33
C PHE A 537 -18.35 21.67 -15.60
N ASP A 538 -19.32 20.79 -15.82
CA ASP A 538 -19.38 19.49 -15.17
C ASP A 538 -19.73 18.35 -16.16
N ASN A 539 -19.75 17.12 -15.65
CA ASN A 539 -20.07 15.94 -16.44
C ASN A 539 -21.55 15.87 -16.87
N MET A 540 -22.45 16.45 -16.09
CA MET A 540 -23.88 16.47 -16.43
C MET A 540 -24.14 17.43 -17.59
N GLU A 541 -23.50 18.61 -17.57
CA GLU A 541 -23.55 19.58 -18.67
C GLU A 541 -22.91 18.99 -19.94
N PHE A 542 -21.76 18.31 -19.80
CA PHE A 542 -21.12 17.62 -20.92
C PHE A 542 -22.06 16.60 -21.57
N LEU A 543 -22.69 15.73 -20.78
CA LEU A 543 -23.63 14.73 -21.29
C LEU A 543 -24.90 15.39 -21.85
N ALA A 544 -25.37 16.50 -21.29
CA ALA A 544 -26.51 17.23 -21.80
C ALA A 544 -26.23 17.89 -23.17
N SER A 545 -25.01 18.42 -23.37
CA SER A 545 -24.56 19.07 -24.59
C SER A 545 -24.50 18.12 -25.81
N MET A 546 -24.54 16.80 -25.58
CA MET A 546 -24.49 15.81 -26.65
C MET A 546 -25.83 15.64 -27.40
N ASN A 547 -26.91 16.26 -26.93
CA ASN A 547 -28.24 16.23 -27.56
C ASN A 547 -28.47 17.39 -28.53
N GLY A 548 -27.45 18.24 -28.78
CA GLY A 548 -27.51 19.40 -29.66
C GLY A 548 -26.81 19.19 -30.98
#